data_900b7d1733fbd86f67b779fc681991c7
#
_entry.id   900b7d1733fbd86f67b779fc681991c7
#
_cell.length_a   1.000
_cell.length_b   1.000
_cell.length_c   1.000
_cell.angle_alpha   90.00
_cell.angle_beta   90.00
_cell.angle_gamma   90.00
#
_symmetry.space_group_name_H-M   'P 1'
#
loop_
_entity.id
_entity.type
_entity.pdbx_description
1 polymer ?
#
loop_
_entity_poly.entity_id
_entity_poly.type
_entity_poly.pdbx_seq_one_letter_code
_entity_poly.pdbx_strand_id
1 'polypeptide(L)'
;MELVITITKADVIAEVNKTSAYIGAKTITQDGENLYYNISTIKEDAEMLERYWNEACSNVAAVAKEYVTAAVTTDTDWTLTLDMPAKYNKAFDGVLKQQVFSYIVRMILYKWLLMCNYDVNALKVYNDECNGLLIGIGDILHARTFTRADDGPTGDNIIGTGEAPDFGDEEEEKTGDNNYGGDMRQNIGPVNVEVLKLRMKN
;
A
#
# COMPACT_ATOMS: atom_id res chain seq x y z
N MET A 1 -12.94 21.19 4.35
CA MET A 1 -11.95 21.28 5.47
C MET A 1 -10.55 21.23 4.85
N GLU A 2 -9.74 22.23 5.13
CA GLU A 2 -8.40 22.31 4.55
C GLU A 2 -7.43 21.31 5.22
N LEU A 3 -6.70 20.56 4.40
CA LEU A 3 -5.58 19.68 4.79
C LEU A 3 -4.36 20.09 3.96
N VAL A 4 -3.25 20.39 4.63
CA VAL A 4 -1.98 20.77 3.98
C VAL A 4 -0.94 19.71 4.24
N ILE A 5 -0.38 19.16 3.16
CA ILE A 5 0.72 18.19 3.19
C ILE A 5 1.95 18.88 2.62
N THR A 6 2.99 19.00 3.43
CA THR A 6 4.30 19.52 2.98
C THR A 6 5.34 18.43 3.07
N ILE A 7 6.05 18.19 1.98
CA ILE A 7 7.15 17.21 1.85
C ILE A 7 8.42 17.97 1.50
N THR A 8 9.45 17.81 2.33
CA THR A 8 10.76 18.45 2.11
C THR A 8 11.57 17.63 1.12
N LYS A 9 12.00 18.26 0.05
CA LYS A 9 12.78 17.64 -1.02
C LYS A 9 14.10 17.06 -0.53
N ALA A 10 14.79 17.79 0.35
CA ALA A 10 16.07 17.36 0.91
C ALA A 10 15.95 16.03 1.67
N ASP A 11 14.87 15.83 2.44
CA ASP A 11 14.65 14.60 3.20
C ASP A 11 14.38 13.41 2.26
N VAL A 12 13.61 13.62 1.20
CA VAL A 12 13.34 12.61 0.19
C VAL A 12 14.63 12.20 -0.53
N ILE A 13 15.41 13.17 -1.01
CA ILE A 13 16.66 12.90 -1.72
C ILE A 13 17.68 12.23 -0.80
N ALA A 14 17.75 12.62 0.48
CA ALA A 14 18.63 11.97 1.45
C ALA A 14 18.25 10.48 1.63
N GLU A 15 16.96 10.15 1.70
CA GLU A 15 16.51 8.76 1.83
C GLU A 15 16.73 7.96 0.53
N VAL A 16 16.55 8.57 -0.65
CA VAL A 16 16.89 7.96 -1.95
C VAL A 16 18.38 7.65 -2.03
N ASN A 17 19.24 8.60 -1.69
CA ASN A 17 20.70 8.43 -1.70
C ASN A 17 21.14 7.30 -0.76
N LYS A 18 20.63 7.29 0.46
CA LYS A 18 20.92 6.26 1.45
C LYS A 18 20.48 4.88 0.97
N THR A 19 19.27 4.78 0.40
CA THR A 19 18.72 3.50 -0.05
C THR A 19 19.43 3.00 -1.29
N SER A 20 19.71 3.85 -2.27
CA SER A 20 20.47 3.48 -3.50
C SER A 20 21.88 3.01 -3.17
N ALA A 21 22.58 3.71 -2.27
CA ALA A 21 23.89 3.32 -1.79
C ALA A 21 23.87 1.94 -1.09
N TYR A 22 22.86 1.70 -0.26
CA TYR A 22 22.69 0.41 0.41
C TYR A 22 22.42 -0.74 -0.58
N ILE A 23 21.54 -0.51 -1.57
CA ILE A 23 21.23 -1.50 -2.62
C ILE A 23 22.51 -1.79 -3.42
N GLY A 24 23.23 -0.76 -3.86
CA GLY A 24 24.47 -0.92 -4.61
C GLY A 24 25.55 -1.70 -3.84
N ALA A 25 25.69 -1.43 -2.54
CA ALA A 25 26.64 -2.14 -1.68
C ALA A 25 26.29 -3.61 -1.43
N LYS A 26 24.99 -3.96 -1.49
CA LYS A 26 24.48 -5.32 -1.27
C LYS A 26 24.38 -6.15 -2.54
N THR A 27 24.31 -5.52 -3.69
CA THR A 27 24.21 -6.21 -4.97
C THR A 27 25.59 -6.56 -5.48
N ILE A 28 25.85 -7.86 -5.64
CA ILE A 28 27.13 -8.41 -6.10
C ILE A 28 26.91 -8.97 -7.51
N THR A 29 27.80 -8.60 -8.45
CA THR A 29 27.83 -9.16 -9.80
C THR A 29 28.30 -10.62 -9.79
N GLN A 30 28.13 -11.32 -10.93
CA GLN A 30 28.67 -12.67 -11.10
C GLN A 30 30.22 -12.72 -10.96
N ASP A 31 30.88 -11.62 -11.24
CA ASP A 31 32.34 -11.47 -11.12
C ASP A 31 32.79 -11.10 -9.69
N GLY A 32 31.86 -11.00 -8.73
CA GLY A 32 32.15 -10.72 -7.33
C GLY A 32 32.34 -9.24 -6.99
N GLU A 33 32.09 -8.33 -7.95
CA GLU A 33 32.13 -6.90 -7.73
C GLU A 33 30.79 -6.37 -7.23
N ASN A 34 30.78 -5.37 -6.36
CA ASN A 34 29.55 -4.70 -5.96
C ASN A 34 29.16 -3.59 -6.94
N LEU A 35 27.86 -3.36 -7.07
CA LEU A 35 27.31 -2.33 -7.97
C LEU A 35 27.21 -0.94 -7.33
N TYR A 36 27.92 -0.69 -6.21
CA TYR A 36 27.80 0.55 -5.46
C TYR A 36 27.97 1.79 -6.35
N TYR A 37 29.04 1.84 -7.16
CA TYR A 37 29.32 2.98 -8.03
C TYR A 37 28.31 3.17 -9.18
N ASN A 38 27.62 2.11 -9.55
CA ASN A 38 26.65 2.15 -10.65
C ASN A 38 25.23 2.50 -10.18
N ILE A 39 24.93 2.25 -8.91
CA ILE A 39 23.57 2.38 -8.35
C ILE A 39 23.47 3.56 -7.37
N SER A 40 24.55 3.90 -6.65
CA SER A 40 24.53 5.03 -5.74
C SER A 40 24.38 6.34 -6.51
N THR A 41 23.46 7.20 -6.05
CA THR A 41 23.28 8.53 -6.62
C THR A 41 24.39 9.47 -6.18
N ILE A 42 24.83 10.33 -7.07
CA ILE A 42 25.88 11.33 -6.84
C ILE A 42 25.34 12.75 -7.13
N LYS A 43 26.13 13.78 -6.88
CA LYS A 43 25.68 15.17 -7.08
C LYS A 43 25.36 15.52 -8.54
N GLU A 44 26.05 14.88 -9.46
CA GLU A 44 25.88 15.05 -10.91
C GLU A 44 24.52 14.54 -11.39
N ASP A 45 23.85 13.68 -10.61
CA ASP A 45 22.54 13.13 -10.92
C ASP A 45 21.37 14.05 -10.51
N ALA A 46 21.67 15.21 -9.91
CA ALA A 46 20.67 16.09 -9.32
C ALA A 46 19.55 16.49 -10.28
N GLU A 47 19.86 16.78 -11.55
CA GLU A 47 18.85 17.15 -12.55
C GLU A 47 17.88 15.99 -12.86
N MET A 48 18.41 14.75 -12.90
CA MET A 48 17.59 13.57 -13.14
C MET A 48 16.70 13.27 -11.94
N LEU A 49 17.24 13.38 -10.73
CA LEU A 49 16.49 13.22 -9.50
C LEU A 49 15.40 14.28 -9.35
N GLU A 50 15.68 15.52 -9.77
CA GLU A 50 14.72 16.62 -9.84
C GLU A 50 13.53 16.28 -10.75
N ARG A 51 13.81 15.75 -11.92
CA ARG A 51 12.77 15.32 -12.86
C ARG A 51 11.89 14.23 -12.26
N TYR A 52 12.48 13.22 -11.61
CA TYR A 52 11.72 12.14 -10.97
C TYR A 52 10.92 12.62 -9.77
N TRP A 53 11.47 13.57 -9.00
CA TRP A 53 10.73 14.26 -7.94
C TRP A 53 9.48 14.93 -8.47
N ASN A 54 9.59 15.74 -9.50
CA ASN A 54 8.46 16.45 -10.09
C ASN A 54 7.40 15.48 -10.66
N GLU A 55 7.82 14.38 -11.28
CA GLU A 55 6.93 13.33 -11.77
C GLU A 55 6.18 12.66 -10.60
N ALA A 56 6.88 12.30 -9.53
CA ALA A 56 6.28 11.65 -8.37
C ALA A 56 5.25 12.58 -7.66
N CYS A 57 5.58 13.84 -7.47
CA CYS A 57 4.66 14.85 -6.91
C CYS A 57 3.41 15.02 -7.79
N SER A 58 3.57 15.05 -9.10
CA SER A 58 2.48 15.14 -10.06
C SER A 58 1.54 13.94 -10.00
N ASN A 59 2.08 12.73 -9.83
CA ASN A 59 1.29 11.52 -9.70
C ASN A 59 0.42 11.53 -8.43
N VAL A 60 0.98 11.98 -7.30
CA VAL A 60 0.20 12.14 -6.06
C VAL A 60 -0.92 13.18 -6.24
N ALA A 61 -0.61 14.33 -6.85
CA ALA A 61 -1.62 15.35 -7.13
C ALA A 61 -2.73 14.83 -8.06
N ALA A 62 -2.38 13.96 -9.03
CA ALA A 62 -3.34 13.35 -9.93
C ALA A 62 -4.31 12.38 -9.22
N VAL A 63 -3.82 11.60 -8.23
CA VAL A 63 -4.68 10.73 -7.40
C VAL A 63 -5.60 11.55 -6.51
N ALA A 64 -5.08 12.65 -5.95
CA ALA A 64 -5.84 13.54 -5.07
C ALA A 64 -6.72 14.56 -5.83
N LYS A 65 -6.81 14.51 -7.16
CA LYS A 65 -7.38 15.55 -8.04
C LYS A 65 -8.75 16.08 -7.61
N GLU A 66 -9.58 15.24 -7.01
CA GLU A 66 -10.94 15.63 -6.58
C GLU A 66 -10.94 16.58 -5.37
N TYR A 67 -9.83 16.60 -4.62
CA TYR A 67 -9.69 17.39 -3.39
C TYR A 67 -8.65 18.49 -3.51
N VAL A 68 -7.82 18.50 -4.56
CA VAL A 68 -6.72 19.46 -4.72
C VAL A 68 -7.25 20.86 -4.95
N THR A 69 -6.87 21.80 -4.08
CA THR A 69 -7.09 23.24 -4.26
C THR A 69 -5.82 23.95 -4.71
N ALA A 70 -4.65 23.47 -4.27
CA ALA A 70 -3.37 23.97 -4.74
C ALA A 70 -2.30 22.87 -4.64
N ALA A 71 -1.37 22.85 -5.60
CA ALA A 71 -0.15 22.06 -5.57
C ALA A 71 1.01 22.97 -5.97
N VAL A 72 1.91 23.26 -5.04
CA VAL A 72 3.01 24.20 -5.22
C VAL A 72 4.32 23.48 -5.01
N THR A 73 5.18 23.53 -6.01
CA THR A 73 6.58 23.05 -5.91
C THR A 73 7.50 24.28 -5.79
N THR A 74 8.31 24.29 -4.75
CA THR A 74 9.41 25.24 -4.57
C THR A 74 10.75 24.51 -4.75
N ASP A 75 11.84 25.24 -4.67
CA ASP A 75 13.19 24.62 -4.73
C ASP A 75 13.45 23.66 -3.58
N THR A 76 12.80 23.87 -2.42
CA THR A 76 13.03 23.10 -1.18
C THR A 76 11.92 22.11 -0.83
N ASP A 77 10.67 22.43 -1.18
CA ASP A 77 9.50 21.70 -0.69
C ASP A 77 8.43 21.55 -1.78
N TRP A 78 7.62 20.54 -1.60
CA TRP A 78 6.36 20.40 -2.30
C TRP A 78 5.20 20.46 -1.30
N THR A 79 4.25 21.34 -1.56
CA THR A 79 3.07 21.54 -0.71
C THR A 79 1.81 21.25 -1.51
N LEU A 80 1.01 20.32 -1.00
CA LEU A 80 -0.29 19.94 -1.53
C LEU A 80 -1.37 20.40 -0.56
N THR A 81 -2.26 21.24 -1.03
CA THR A 81 -3.43 21.73 -0.27
C THR A 81 -4.68 21.05 -0.80
N LEU A 82 -5.43 20.43 0.11
CA LEU A 82 -6.61 19.63 -0.19
C LEU A 82 -7.83 20.22 0.55
N ASP A 83 -8.97 20.34 -0.13
CA ASP A 83 -10.26 20.60 0.52
C ASP A 83 -11.00 19.29 0.77
N MET A 84 -10.83 18.79 1.99
CA MET A 84 -11.39 17.50 2.40
C MET A 84 -12.84 17.63 2.83
N PRO A 85 -13.71 16.63 2.51
CA PRO A 85 -15.09 16.60 2.98
C PRO A 85 -15.21 16.65 4.50
N ALA A 86 -16.31 17.19 5.02
CA ALA A 86 -16.54 17.31 6.47
C ALA A 86 -16.51 15.95 7.22
N LYS A 87 -16.82 14.86 6.53
CA LYS A 87 -16.79 13.49 7.07
C LYS A 87 -15.42 12.80 6.93
N TYR A 88 -14.41 13.49 6.43
CA TYR A 88 -13.05 12.92 6.34
C TYR A 88 -12.51 12.61 7.75
N ASN A 89 -11.83 11.48 7.89
CA ASN A 89 -11.26 11.08 9.16
C ASN A 89 -9.84 11.66 9.37
N LYS A 90 -9.75 12.75 10.13
CA LYS A 90 -8.49 13.44 10.46
C LYS A 90 -7.43 12.57 11.13
N ALA A 91 -7.81 11.44 11.74
CA ALA A 91 -6.83 10.52 12.33
C ALA A 91 -5.84 9.97 11.29
N PHE A 92 -6.20 10.04 10.01
CA PHE A 92 -5.33 9.58 8.92
C PHE A 92 -4.38 10.65 8.36
N ASP A 93 -4.42 11.91 8.80
CA ASP A 93 -3.56 12.97 8.27
C ASP A 93 -2.07 12.61 8.32
N GLY A 94 -1.61 12.10 9.46
CA GLY A 94 -0.22 11.67 9.64
C GLY A 94 0.14 10.45 8.77
N VAL A 95 -0.79 9.51 8.65
CA VAL A 95 -0.61 8.30 7.81
C VAL A 95 -0.55 8.70 6.35
N LEU A 96 -1.43 9.60 5.90
CA LEU A 96 -1.44 10.12 4.52
C LEU A 96 -0.11 10.80 4.18
N LYS A 97 0.37 11.71 5.06
CA LYS A 97 1.67 12.38 4.87
C LYS A 97 2.81 11.36 4.75
N GLN A 98 2.82 10.35 5.62
CA GLN A 98 3.85 9.30 5.59
C GLN A 98 3.77 8.45 4.32
N GLN A 99 2.58 8.10 3.85
CA GLN A 99 2.42 7.33 2.61
C GLN A 99 2.84 8.15 1.37
N VAL A 100 2.50 9.44 1.35
CA VAL A 100 2.93 10.35 0.28
C VAL A 100 4.47 10.43 0.24
N PHE A 101 5.12 10.62 1.39
CA PHE A 101 6.58 10.62 1.49
C PHE A 101 7.17 9.30 0.96
N SER A 102 6.66 8.17 1.45
CA SER A 102 7.14 6.84 1.06
C SER A 102 6.95 6.57 -0.43
N TYR A 103 5.81 7.00 -1.01
CA TYR A 103 5.56 6.88 -2.43
C TYR A 103 6.58 7.66 -3.25
N ILE A 104 6.84 8.94 -2.91
CA ILE A 104 7.77 9.78 -3.64
C ILE A 104 9.18 9.17 -3.61
N VAL A 105 9.66 8.73 -2.44
CA VAL A 105 10.96 8.04 -2.31
C VAL A 105 11.02 6.79 -3.19
N ARG A 106 10.00 5.93 -3.12
CA ARG A 106 9.96 4.67 -3.88
C ARG A 106 9.88 4.90 -5.38
N MET A 107 9.12 5.89 -5.82
CA MET A 107 8.98 6.22 -7.24
C MET A 107 10.31 6.75 -7.82
N ILE A 108 10.99 7.64 -7.11
CA ILE A 108 12.31 8.14 -7.53
C ILE A 108 13.30 6.98 -7.60
N LEU A 109 13.34 6.13 -6.56
CA LEU A 109 14.24 4.98 -6.51
C LEU A 109 13.95 3.98 -7.64
N TYR A 110 12.69 3.67 -7.91
CA TYR A 110 12.29 2.81 -9.02
C TYR A 110 12.78 3.35 -10.38
N LYS A 111 12.55 4.64 -10.65
CA LYS A 111 12.99 5.28 -11.89
C LYS A 111 14.52 5.31 -12.01
N TRP A 112 15.19 5.54 -10.90
CA TRP A 112 16.64 5.52 -10.84
C TRP A 112 17.21 4.13 -11.14
N LEU A 113 16.73 3.10 -10.46
CA LEU A 113 17.14 1.72 -10.67
C LEU A 113 16.84 1.22 -12.09
N LEU A 114 15.72 1.66 -12.66
CA LEU A 114 15.36 1.36 -14.06
C LEU A 114 16.41 1.94 -15.02
N MET A 115 16.88 3.17 -14.78
CA MET A 115 17.91 3.80 -15.57
C MET A 115 19.28 3.10 -15.42
N CYS A 116 19.57 2.58 -14.23
CA CYS A 116 20.80 1.81 -13.97
C CYS A 116 20.75 0.36 -14.52
N ASN A 117 19.71 -0.03 -15.26
CA ASN A 117 19.50 -1.40 -15.74
C ASN A 117 19.56 -2.45 -14.62
N TYR A 118 18.96 -2.14 -13.48
CA TYR A 118 18.89 -3.04 -12.34
C TYR A 118 18.05 -4.30 -12.68
N ASP A 119 18.12 -5.33 -11.82
CA ASP A 119 17.42 -6.60 -12.02
C ASP A 119 15.92 -6.42 -12.26
N VAL A 120 15.41 -7.01 -13.35
CA VAL A 120 14.02 -6.82 -13.81
C VAL A 120 13.00 -7.36 -12.80
N ASN A 121 13.33 -8.44 -12.07
CA ASN A 121 12.41 -9.00 -11.08
C ASN A 121 12.33 -8.09 -9.86
N ALA A 122 13.47 -7.53 -9.42
CA ALA A 122 13.50 -6.53 -8.37
C ALA A 122 12.76 -5.25 -8.78
N LEU A 123 12.95 -4.77 -10.01
CA LEU A 123 12.22 -3.60 -10.53
C LEU A 123 10.70 -3.82 -10.53
N LYS A 124 10.24 -5.03 -10.82
CA LYS A 124 8.81 -5.34 -10.72
C LYS A 124 8.29 -5.17 -9.30
N VAL A 125 9.02 -5.64 -8.29
CA VAL A 125 8.65 -5.46 -6.88
C VAL A 125 8.56 -3.98 -6.51
N TYR A 126 9.54 -3.15 -6.91
CA TYR A 126 9.50 -1.71 -6.66
C TYR A 126 8.31 -1.03 -7.33
N ASN A 127 7.97 -1.43 -8.57
CA ASN A 127 6.81 -0.91 -9.27
C ASN A 127 5.50 -1.29 -8.56
N ASP A 128 5.38 -2.54 -8.13
CA ASP A 128 4.19 -3.04 -7.42
C ASP A 128 4.04 -2.33 -6.05
N GLU A 129 5.14 -2.06 -5.34
CA GLU A 129 5.14 -1.25 -4.11
C GLU A 129 4.68 0.19 -4.39
N CYS A 130 5.15 0.84 -5.46
CA CYS A 130 4.71 2.18 -5.85
C CYS A 130 3.20 2.21 -6.12
N ASN A 131 2.70 1.24 -6.88
CA ASN A 131 1.27 1.14 -7.18
C ASN A 131 0.44 0.91 -5.92
N GLY A 132 0.90 0.04 -5.01
CA GLY A 132 0.24 -0.22 -3.73
C GLY A 132 0.16 1.03 -2.85
N LEU A 133 1.23 1.80 -2.76
CA LEU A 133 1.26 3.07 -2.03
C LEU A 133 0.31 4.11 -2.64
N LEU A 134 0.27 4.19 -3.97
CA LEU A 134 -0.60 5.13 -4.67
C LEU A 134 -2.09 4.81 -4.47
N ILE A 135 -2.44 3.52 -4.52
CA ILE A 135 -3.80 3.04 -4.18
C ILE A 135 -4.12 3.37 -2.72
N GLY A 136 -3.21 3.07 -1.79
CA GLY A 136 -3.39 3.37 -0.38
C GLY A 136 -3.58 4.87 -0.09
N ILE A 137 -2.89 5.76 -0.80
CA ILE A 137 -3.15 7.22 -0.75
C ILE A 137 -4.58 7.52 -1.16
N GLY A 138 -5.07 6.95 -2.27
CA GLY A 138 -6.44 7.10 -2.73
C GLY A 138 -7.46 6.62 -1.68
N ASP A 139 -7.23 5.45 -1.10
CA ASP A 139 -8.11 4.87 -0.08
C ASP A 139 -8.21 5.76 1.16
N ILE A 140 -7.08 6.33 1.62
CA ILE A 140 -7.07 7.26 2.76
C ILE A 140 -7.82 8.55 2.44
N LEU A 141 -7.66 9.11 1.25
CA LEU A 141 -8.40 10.30 0.84
C LEU A 141 -9.92 10.09 0.85
N HIS A 142 -10.36 8.85 0.63
CA HIS A 142 -11.77 8.46 0.72
C HIS A 142 -12.20 7.97 2.11
N ALA A 143 -11.30 7.89 3.10
CA ALA A 143 -11.64 7.46 4.45
C ALA A 143 -12.64 8.42 5.11
N ARG A 144 -13.71 7.86 5.68
CA ARG A 144 -14.79 8.61 6.33
C ARG A 144 -14.92 8.19 7.78
N THR A 145 -15.28 9.16 8.64
CA THR A 145 -15.78 8.87 9.98
C THR A 145 -17.18 8.26 9.85
N PHE A 146 -17.32 7.05 10.34
CA PHE A 146 -18.63 6.48 10.54
C PHE A 146 -19.16 6.95 11.90
N THR A 147 -20.24 7.72 11.91
CA THR A 147 -21.04 7.89 13.12
C THR A 147 -21.64 6.51 13.40
N ARG A 148 -21.28 5.91 14.54
CA ARG A 148 -21.90 4.70 15.01
C ARG A 148 -23.41 4.99 15.09
N ALA A 149 -24.23 4.14 14.53
CA ALA A 149 -25.70 4.31 14.57
C ALA A 149 -26.27 4.19 16.00
N ASP A 150 -25.42 4.00 17.00
CA ASP A 150 -25.76 3.95 18.42
C ASP A 150 -26.00 5.32 19.09
N ASP A 151 -25.81 6.44 18.37
CA ASP A 151 -26.22 7.76 18.85
C ASP A 151 -27.71 8.07 18.52
N GLY A 152 -28.50 7.02 18.27
CA GLY A 152 -29.92 7.12 18.42
C GLY A 152 -30.26 7.58 19.84
N PRO A 153 -31.33 8.38 20.05
CA PRO A 153 -31.69 8.81 21.38
C PRO A 153 -31.67 7.58 22.30
N THR A 154 -31.01 7.69 23.43
CA THR A 154 -31.11 6.74 24.54
C THR A 154 -32.57 6.66 24.96
N GLY A 155 -33.37 6.09 24.09
CA GLY A 155 -34.70 5.64 24.40
C GLY A 155 -34.56 4.47 25.34
N ASP A 156 -35.04 4.70 26.52
CA ASP A 156 -35.25 3.79 27.63
C ASP A 156 -35.00 2.34 27.27
N ASN A 157 -34.06 1.72 27.98
CA ASN A 157 -33.94 0.30 28.09
C ASN A 157 -35.36 -0.26 28.41
N ILE A 158 -36.11 -0.55 27.37
CA ILE A 158 -37.16 -1.51 27.48
C ILE A 158 -36.42 -2.84 27.65
N ILE A 159 -36.03 -3.12 28.88
CA ILE A 159 -35.89 -4.49 29.32
C ILE A 159 -37.34 -5.01 29.19
N GLY A 160 -37.67 -5.46 28.00
CA GLY A 160 -38.80 -6.31 27.84
C GLY A 160 -38.55 -7.51 28.72
N THR A 161 -39.25 -7.57 29.83
CA THR A 161 -39.56 -8.81 30.50
C THR A 161 -40.45 -9.59 29.55
N GLY A 162 -39.89 -9.94 28.39
CA GLY A 162 -40.47 -10.96 27.54
C GLY A 162 -40.27 -12.26 28.27
N GLU A 163 -41.37 -12.82 28.76
CA GLU A 163 -41.43 -14.22 29.12
C GLU A 163 -40.72 -14.99 28.03
N ALA A 164 -39.77 -15.84 28.44
CA ALA A 164 -39.10 -16.76 27.54
C ALA A 164 -40.22 -17.54 26.82
N PRO A 165 -40.13 -17.69 25.49
CA PRO A 165 -41.08 -18.55 24.80
C PRO A 165 -40.98 -19.93 25.43
N ASP A 166 -42.13 -20.40 25.95
CA ASP A 166 -42.35 -21.77 26.43
C ASP A 166 -42.15 -22.68 25.22
N PHE A 167 -40.95 -23.26 25.12
CA PHE A 167 -40.73 -24.38 24.23
C PHE A 167 -41.32 -25.60 24.90
N GLY A 168 -42.62 -25.80 24.65
CA GLY A 168 -43.34 -27.01 25.04
C GLY A 168 -42.51 -28.24 24.68
N ASP A 169 -42.32 -29.08 25.68
CA ASP A 169 -41.73 -30.41 25.54
C ASP A 169 -42.64 -31.24 24.59
N GLU A 170 -42.35 -31.19 23.29
CA GLU A 170 -42.84 -32.20 22.38
C GLU A 170 -41.80 -33.33 22.31
N GLU A 171 -42.04 -34.33 23.15
CA GLU A 171 -41.50 -35.66 22.92
C GLU A 171 -42.13 -36.17 21.62
N GLU A 172 -41.25 -36.68 20.76
CA GLU A 172 -41.47 -37.73 19.75
C GLU A 172 -40.52 -37.44 18.56
N GLU A 173 -39.87 -38.31 17.93
CA GLU A 173 -39.85 -39.77 17.80
C GLU A 173 -38.58 -40.13 17.03
N LYS A 174 -37.93 -41.18 17.40
CA LYS A 174 -36.82 -41.77 16.63
C LYS A 174 -37.33 -42.20 15.27
N THR A 175 -36.68 -41.74 14.21
CA THR A 175 -36.29 -42.60 13.07
C THR A 175 -35.47 -41.78 12.06
N GLY A 176 -34.40 -42.33 11.56
CA GLY A 176 -33.82 -41.89 10.30
C GLY A 176 -32.32 -41.61 10.36
N ASP A 177 -31.56 -42.65 10.15
CA ASP A 177 -30.20 -42.62 9.65
C ASP A 177 -30.04 -41.53 8.59
N ASN A 178 -29.14 -40.55 8.82
CA ASN A 178 -28.51 -39.85 7.73
C ASN A 178 -27.04 -39.55 8.09
N ASN A 179 -26.24 -40.48 7.70
CA ASN A 179 -24.80 -40.44 7.59
C ASN A 179 -24.40 -39.38 6.56
N TYR A 180 -24.02 -38.18 7.01
CA TYR A 180 -23.26 -37.19 6.20
C TYR A 180 -21.93 -36.88 6.87
N GLY A 181 -21.06 -37.91 6.90
CA GLY A 181 -19.64 -37.75 7.07
C GLY A 181 -19.01 -37.37 5.73
N GLY A 182 -19.12 -36.11 5.33
CA GLY A 182 -18.37 -35.55 4.20
C GLY A 182 -16.96 -35.19 4.62
N ASP A 183 -16.03 -36.12 4.53
CA ASP A 183 -14.60 -35.91 4.68
C ASP A 183 -14.08 -35.10 3.48
N MET A 184 -14.00 -33.77 3.62
CA MET A 184 -13.35 -32.88 2.66
C MET A 184 -11.83 -32.97 2.81
N ARG A 185 -11.25 -34.11 2.54
CA ARG A 185 -9.84 -34.19 2.20
C ARG A 185 -9.70 -33.83 0.72
N GLN A 186 -9.24 -32.60 0.48
CA GLN A 186 -8.78 -32.20 -0.85
C GLN A 186 -7.71 -33.17 -1.33
N ASN A 187 -8.07 -33.91 -2.34
CA ASN A 187 -7.22 -34.83 -3.07
C ASN A 187 -6.23 -34.01 -3.91
N ILE A 188 -5.07 -33.67 -3.33
CA ILE A 188 -3.94 -33.12 -4.08
C ILE A 188 -3.33 -34.30 -4.80
N GLY A 189 -3.68 -34.44 -6.07
CA GLY A 189 -3.11 -35.47 -6.96
C GLY A 189 -1.58 -35.34 -7.02
N PRO A 190 -0.86 -36.45 -7.27
CA PRO A 190 0.58 -36.45 -7.27
C PRO A 190 1.14 -35.52 -8.35
N VAL A 191 1.98 -34.57 -7.92
CA VAL A 191 2.73 -33.68 -8.80
C VAL A 191 3.66 -34.54 -9.66
N ASN A 192 3.45 -34.53 -10.97
CA ASN A 192 4.25 -35.30 -11.91
C ASN A 192 5.66 -34.71 -12.01
N VAL A 193 6.60 -35.33 -11.31
CA VAL A 193 8.01 -34.89 -11.18
C VAL A 193 8.80 -35.02 -12.50
N GLU A 194 8.27 -35.69 -13.52
CA GLU A 194 8.95 -35.84 -14.81
C GLU A 194 8.96 -34.58 -15.67
N VAL A 195 8.00 -33.66 -15.49
CA VAL A 195 7.94 -32.42 -16.28
C VAL A 195 9.02 -31.41 -15.88
N LEU A 196 9.54 -31.51 -14.67
CA LEU A 196 10.61 -30.63 -14.17
C LEU A 196 12.02 -31.00 -14.67
N LYS A 197 12.24 -32.24 -15.12
CA LYS A 197 13.56 -32.68 -15.61
C LYS A 197 13.84 -32.29 -17.07
N LEU A 198 12.85 -31.92 -17.83
CA LEU A 198 13.01 -31.53 -19.26
C LEU A 198 13.31 -30.04 -19.46
N ARG A 199 13.20 -29.20 -18.41
CA ARG A 199 13.52 -27.75 -18.48
C ARG A 199 14.96 -27.39 -18.08
N MET A 200 15.76 -28.36 -17.63
CA MET A 200 17.16 -28.13 -17.24
C MET A 200 18.19 -28.63 -18.27
N LYS A 201 17.78 -28.88 -19.48
CA LYS A 201 18.68 -29.37 -20.55
C LYS A 201 18.55 -28.61 -21.90
N ASN A 202 18.26 -27.31 -21.83
CA ASN A 202 18.47 -26.44 -23.01
C ASN A 202 19.02 -25.10 -22.52
#